data_4804864ce050e81652826ab195ed633f
#
_entry.id   4804864ce050e81652826ab195ed633f
#
_cell.length_a   1.000
_cell.length_b   1.000
_cell.length_c   1.000
_cell.angle_alpha   90.00
_cell.angle_beta   90.00
_cell.angle_gamma   90.00
#
_symmetry.space_group_name_H-M   'P 1'
#
loop_
_entity.id
_entity.type
_entity.pdbx_description
1 polymer ?
#
loop_
_entity_poly.entity_id
_entity_poly.type
_entity_poly.pdbx_seq_one_letter_code
_entity_poly.pdbx_strand_id
1 'polypeptide(L)'
;MKDRAEPPGSQASEPSPKSHCSVTPDAGFTSIHRAPTSLAEGSTMPERKDLTRSSSAVTSSGRTIDSFLDEAKRLGALQSGAPRARLVFALDATMSRQPTWDLACRVQGEMFAAATQAGGLLVQLIYFRGFGECRSSRWVADPRALTDLMTKISCQGGQTQISRVLRLVRNEASQAPLKVLVYVGDAMEEPIDDLCALAGELGLLGVKAFLFHEGHDPDAARAFQEIARLTGGAYARFDTRASQALAELLRAAATYATNGVEGLTRLAHGSPQARALLTSLTGHS
;
A
#
# COMPACT_ATOMS: atom_id res chain seq x y z
N MET A 1 -31.03 -53.25 -45.47
CA MET A 1 -29.75 -53.08 -46.16
C MET A 1 -29.07 -51.89 -45.58
N LYS A 2 -28.06 -52.20 -44.86
CA LYS A 2 -27.10 -51.42 -44.10
C LYS A 2 -26.25 -50.58 -45.01
N ASP A 3 -25.97 -49.36 -44.69
CA ASP A 3 -24.64 -48.80 -44.91
C ASP A 3 -24.27 -47.86 -43.79
N ARG A 4 -23.19 -48.23 -43.16
CA ARG A 4 -22.51 -47.57 -42.03
C ARG A 4 -21.36 -46.81 -42.64
N ALA A 5 -21.30 -45.47 -42.48
CA ALA A 5 -20.14 -44.68 -42.80
C ALA A 5 -19.39 -44.32 -41.51
N GLU A 6 -18.11 -44.66 -41.45
CA GLU A 6 -17.14 -44.29 -40.40
C GLU A 6 -16.69 -42.84 -40.52
N PRO A 7 -16.29 -42.18 -39.42
CA PRO A 7 -15.72 -40.84 -39.46
C PRO A 7 -14.18 -40.86 -39.71
N PRO A 8 -13.63 -39.86 -40.37
CA PRO A 8 -12.19 -39.78 -40.66
C PRO A 8 -11.39 -39.31 -39.46
N GLY A 9 -10.14 -39.79 -39.47
CA GLY A 9 -9.18 -39.76 -38.39
C GLY A 9 -8.74 -38.39 -37.86
N SER A 10 -8.42 -38.45 -36.60
CA SER A 10 -7.67 -37.49 -35.80
C SER A 10 -6.27 -37.22 -36.38
N GLN A 11 -6.00 -35.99 -36.81
CA GLN A 11 -4.64 -35.51 -37.02
C GLN A 11 -4.13 -34.86 -35.74
N ALA A 12 -3.08 -35.44 -35.19
CA ALA A 12 -2.29 -34.89 -34.09
C ALA A 12 -1.56 -33.64 -34.56
N SER A 13 -1.83 -32.50 -33.95
CA SER A 13 -1.08 -31.26 -34.13
C SER A 13 0.14 -31.26 -33.21
N GLU A 14 1.30 -31.08 -33.77
CA GLU A 14 2.61 -30.91 -33.12
C GLU A 14 2.62 -29.67 -32.19
N PRO A 15 3.37 -29.69 -31.08
CA PRO A 15 3.51 -28.54 -30.22
C PRO A 15 4.49 -27.51 -30.81
N SER A 16 4.06 -26.28 -30.95
CA SER A 16 4.88 -25.10 -31.30
C SER A 16 5.97 -24.81 -30.27
N PRO A 17 7.12 -24.25 -30.70
CA PRO A 17 8.29 -24.06 -29.86
C PRO A 17 8.06 -22.98 -28.79
N LYS A 18 8.49 -23.30 -27.58
CA LYS A 18 8.51 -22.40 -26.43
C LYS A 18 9.41 -21.19 -26.68
N SER A 19 8.84 -20.03 -26.86
CA SER A 19 9.57 -18.77 -26.84
C SER A 19 10.10 -18.54 -25.42
N HIS A 20 11.42 -18.58 -25.26
CA HIS A 20 12.12 -18.13 -24.07
C HIS A 20 11.96 -16.61 -23.97
N CYS A 21 11.07 -16.16 -23.11
CA CYS A 21 11.00 -14.78 -22.70
C CYS A 21 12.08 -14.58 -21.61
N SER A 22 13.19 -13.95 -21.97
CA SER A 22 14.22 -13.51 -21.02
C SER A 22 13.65 -12.38 -20.16
N VAL A 23 13.33 -12.70 -18.92
CA VAL A 23 12.88 -11.73 -17.92
C VAL A 23 14.12 -10.98 -17.43
N THR A 24 14.29 -9.75 -17.87
CA THR A 24 15.21 -8.80 -17.24
C THR A 24 14.69 -8.45 -15.85
N PRO A 25 15.53 -8.42 -14.79
CA PRO A 25 15.09 -8.06 -13.47
C PRO A 25 14.66 -6.59 -13.42
N ASP A 26 13.41 -6.36 -13.03
CA ASP A 26 12.79 -5.04 -12.95
C ASP A 26 13.47 -4.22 -11.85
N ALA A 27 14.18 -3.16 -12.24
CA ALA A 27 14.92 -2.29 -11.33
C ALA A 27 13.94 -1.46 -10.46
N GLY A 28 13.59 -1.98 -9.30
CA GLY A 28 12.71 -1.28 -8.35
C GLY A 28 11.82 -2.16 -7.47
N PHE A 29 11.77 -3.47 -7.76
CA PHE A 29 11.00 -4.42 -6.95
C PHE A 29 11.90 -5.48 -6.31
N THR A 30 11.59 -5.86 -5.08
CA THR A 30 12.34 -6.86 -4.31
C THR A 30 11.61 -8.21 -4.35
N SER A 31 12.31 -9.27 -4.76
CA SER A 31 11.82 -10.64 -4.68
C SER A 31 12.21 -11.23 -3.34
N ILE A 32 11.28 -11.86 -2.62
CA ILE A 32 11.57 -12.44 -1.30
C ILE A 32 12.22 -13.81 -1.49
N HIS A 33 13.56 -13.86 -1.37
CA HIS A 33 14.29 -15.08 -1.05
C HIS A 33 14.84 -15.00 0.38
N ARG A 34 14.58 -16.06 1.12
CA ARG A 34 14.99 -16.27 2.51
C ARG A 34 16.53 -16.31 2.61
N ALA A 35 17.12 -15.43 3.44
CA ALA A 35 18.54 -15.46 3.77
C ALA A 35 18.79 -16.17 5.11
N PRO A 36 19.91 -16.89 5.27
CA PRO A 36 20.27 -17.53 6.53
C PRO A 36 20.97 -16.56 7.49
N THR A 37 20.69 -16.77 8.75
CA THR A 37 21.29 -16.13 9.94
C THR A 37 22.80 -16.37 9.99
N SER A 38 23.61 -15.33 10.20
CA SER A 38 25.01 -15.47 10.68
C SER A 38 25.24 -14.47 11.80
N LEU A 39 25.64 -15.02 12.95
CA LEU A 39 26.15 -14.32 14.14
C LEU A 39 27.64 -13.97 13.92
N ALA A 40 28.06 -12.77 14.27
CA ALA A 40 29.44 -12.50 14.67
C ALA A 40 29.52 -11.28 15.59
N GLU A 41 30.15 -11.51 16.73
CA GLU A 41 30.50 -10.60 17.80
C GLU A 41 31.68 -9.67 17.43
N GLY A 42 31.82 -8.53 18.12
CA GLY A 42 33.06 -7.76 18.09
C GLY A 42 32.97 -6.33 18.64
N SER A 43 33.08 -6.20 19.91
CA SER A 43 33.71 -5.17 20.78
C SER A 43 34.55 -4.08 20.10
N THR A 44 34.35 -2.80 20.45
CA THR A 44 35.32 -1.94 21.19
C THR A 44 34.80 -0.47 21.23
N MET A 45 34.81 0.12 22.44
CA MET A 45 34.69 1.55 22.70
C MET A 45 36.02 2.29 22.54
N PRO A 46 36.05 3.58 22.26
CA PRO A 46 37.07 4.48 22.80
C PRO A 46 36.49 5.65 23.61
N GLU A 47 37.01 5.79 24.71
CA GLU A 47 37.56 6.83 25.57
C GLU A 47 37.08 8.31 25.42
N ARG A 48 36.66 8.84 26.58
CA ARG A 48 36.34 10.24 26.86
C ARG A 48 37.60 11.11 26.85
N LYS A 49 37.53 12.29 26.23
CA LYS A 49 38.41 13.44 26.53
C LYS A 49 37.57 14.62 27.01
N ASP A 50 37.83 15.01 28.25
CA ASP A 50 37.44 16.29 28.87
C ASP A 50 38.09 17.44 28.15
N LEU A 51 37.31 18.49 27.92
CA LEU A 51 37.86 19.86 27.68
C LEU A 51 37.00 20.90 28.40
N THR A 52 37.69 21.61 29.25
CA THR A 52 37.31 22.65 30.19
C THR A 52 36.69 23.88 29.55
N ARG A 53 35.66 24.35 30.18
CA ARG A 53 35.12 25.67 30.48
C ARG A 53 35.91 26.90 29.95
N SER A 54 35.20 27.72 29.15
CA SER A 54 35.39 29.16 29.15
C SER A 54 34.05 29.87 29.08
N SER A 55 33.73 30.60 30.10
CA SER A 55 32.52 31.42 30.25
C SER A 55 32.77 32.80 29.63
N SER A 56 31.96 33.17 28.65
CA SER A 56 31.73 34.58 28.30
C SER A 56 30.24 34.80 28.16
N ALA A 57 29.71 35.56 29.10
CA ALA A 57 28.34 36.04 29.12
C ALA A 57 28.12 37.06 27.99
N VAL A 58 27.28 36.71 27.01
CA VAL A 58 26.72 37.64 26.05
C VAL A 58 25.23 37.79 26.34
N THR A 59 24.88 38.92 26.89
CA THR A 59 23.48 39.37 27.07
C THR A 59 22.90 39.68 25.68
N SER A 60 22.23 38.72 25.08
CA SER A 60 21.44 38.90 23.87
C SER A 60 19.99 39.24 24.21
N SER A 61 19.49 40.33 23.61
CA SER A 61 18.15 40.87 23.84
C SER A 61 17.09 39.85 23.42
N GLY A 62 15.98 39.73 24.19
CA GLY A 62 14.92 38.73 24.03
C GLY A 62 14.32 38.60 22.61
N ARG A 63 14.38 39.68 21.81
CA ARG A 63 13.93 39.66 20.40
C ARG A 63 14.78 38.75 19.48
N THR A 64 16.05 38.55 19.80
CA THR A 64 16.95 37.70 19.01
C THR A 64 16.72 36.24 19.30
N ILE A 65 16.27 35.91 20.52
CA ILE A 65 15.98 34.54 20.94
C ILE A 65 14.65 34.09 20.32
N ASP A 66 13.63 34.94 20.33
CA ASP A 66 12.33 34.63 19.74
C ASP A 66 12.41 34.49 18.22
N SER A 67 13.14 35.36 17.54
CA SER A 67 13.38 35.23 16.09
C SER A 67 14.22 34.01 15.73
N PHE A 68 15.19 33.62 16.57
CA PHE A 68 15.97 32.41 16.40
C PHE A 68 15.13 31.15 16.66
N LEU A 69 14.24 31.16 17.67
CA LEU A 69 13.33 30.07 17.95
C LEU A 69 12.27 29.91 16.84
N ASP A 70 11.80 30.99 16.26
CA ASP A 70 10.87 30.94 15.12
C ASP A 70 11.56 30.47 13.84
N GLU A 71 12.81 30.89 13.59
CA GLU A 71 13.61 30.39 12.48
C GLU A 71 14.03 28.94 12.72
N ALA A 72 14.40 28.56 13.94
CA ALA A 72 14.68 27.18 14.30
C ALA A 72 13.42 26.29 14.20
N LYS A 73 12.23 26.81 14.52
CA LYS A 73 10.95 26.12 14.28
C LYS A 73 10.66 25.98 12.77
N ARG A 74 10.93 27.01 11.98
CA ARG A 74 10.80 26.95 10.50
C ARG A 74 11.81 25.99 9.87
N LEU A 75 13.08 26.06 10.26
CA LEU A 75 14.13 25.15 9.80
C LEU A 75 13.95 23.75 10.36
N GLY A 76 13.50 23.62 11.61
CA GLY A 76 13.13 22.37 12.23
C GLY A 76 11.90 21.72 11.57
N ALA A 77 10.94 22.51 11.10
CA ALA A 77 9.82 22.02 10.28
C ALA A 77 10.26 21.57 8.88
N LEU A 78 11.36 22.15 8.37
CA LEU A 78 11.95 21.76 7.08
C LEU A 78 12.98 20.62 7.21
N GLN A 79 13.58 20.43 8.40
CA GLN A 79 14.60 19.40 8.66
C GLN A 79 14.17 18.36 9.71
N SER A 80 13.14 18.60 10.50
CA SER A 80 12.59 17.55 11.33
C SER A 80 11.95 16.55 10.41
N GLY A 81 12.62 15.42 10.24
CA GLY A 81 12.02 14.19 9.75
C GLY A 81 10.93 13.75 10.72
N ALA A 82 9.85 14.53 10.83
CA ALA A 82 8.62 14.02 11.38
C ALA A 82 8.38 12.69 10.65
N PRO A 83 8.16 11.57 11.38
CA PRO A 83 8.01 10.28 10.75
C PRO A 83 6.86 10.39 9.75
N ARG A 84 7.22 10.34 8.46
CA ARG A 84 6.22 10.38 7.38
C ARG A 84 5.26 9.23 7.59
N ALA A 85 3.97 9.50 7.44
CA ALA A 85 2.98 8.44 7.49
C ALA A 85 3.30 7.38 6.43
N ARG A 86 3.19 6.09 6.79
CA ARG A 86 3.42 4.97 5.88
C ARG A 86 2.08 4.36 5.47
N LEU A 87 1.89 4.16 4.16
CA LEU A 87 0.71 3.55 3.56
C LEU A 87 1.17 2.52 2.53
N VAL A 88 0.64 1.31 2.61
CA VAL A 88 0.76 0.32 1.53
C VAL A 88 -0.43 0.49 0.59
N PHE A 89 -0.14 0.61 -0.70
CA PHE A 89 -1.11 0.62 -1.78
C PHE A 89 -1.01 -0.69 -2.55
N ALA A 90 -1.97 -1.58 -2.36
CA ALA A 90 -2.00 -2.90 -2.95
C ALA A 90 -3.07 -3.00 -4.03
N LEU A 91 -2.71 -3.50 -5.20
CA LEU A 91 -3.62 -3.68 -6.32
C LEU A 91 -3.53 -5.08 -6.92
N ASP A 92 -4.67 -5.59 -7.25
CA ASP A 92 -4.82 -6.70 -8.18
C ASP A 92 -4.43 -6.24 -9.59
N ALA A 93 -3.43 -6.89 -10.18
CA ALA A 93 -2.96 -6.68 -11.54
C ALA A 93 -3.31 -7.88 -12.44
N THR A 94 -4.43 -8.54 -12.20
CA THR A 94 -4.99 -9.54 -13.11
C THR A 94 -5.56 -8.87 -14.37
N MET A 95 -5.75 -9.64 -15.44
CA MET A 95 -6.11 -9.08 -16.76
C MET A 95 -7.46 -8.35 -16.72
N SER A 96 -8.43 -8.83 -15.94
CA SER A 96 -9.73 -8.20 -15.75
C SER A 96 -9.63 -6.79 -15.14
N ARG A 97 -8.51 -6.51 -14.47
CA ARG A 97 -8.27 -5.27 -13.73
C ARG A 97 -7.56 -4.18 -14.52
N GLN A 98 -7.22 -4.40 -15.80
CA GLN A 98 -6.50 -3.40 -16.62
C GLN A 98 -7.17 -2.01 -16.60
N PRO A 99 -8.51 -1.87 -16.75
CA PRO A 99 -9.16 -0.55 -16.70
C PRO A 99 -8.99 0.14 -15.34
N THR A 100 -9.05 -0.62 -14.24
CA THR A 100 -8.87 -0.09 -12.87
C THR A 100 -7.40 0.24 -12.59
N TRP A 101 -6.48 -0.59 -13.10
CA TRP A 101 -5.05 -0.29 -13.03
C TRP A 101 -4.72 1.03 -13.71
N ASP A 102 -5.21 1.23 -14.94
CA ASP A 102 -5.02 2.47 -15.70
C ASP A 102 -5.67 3.67 -14.99
N LEU A 103 -6.83 3.46 -14.36
CA LEU A 103 -7.48 4.47 -13.54
C LEU A 103 -6.65 4.81 -12.30
N ALA A 104 -6.16 3.79 -11.58
CA ALA A 104 -5.31 3.98 -10.40
C ALA A 104 -4.02 4.75 -10.74
N CYS A 105 -3.41 4.45 -11.89
CA CYS A 105 -2.25 5.21 -12.40
C CYS A 105 -2.56 6.70 -12.61
N ARG A 106 -3.77 7.06 -13.01
CA ARG A 106 -4.17 8.46 -13.23
C ARG A 106 -4.49 9.18 -11.92
N VAL A 107 -5.12 8.51 -10.96
CA VAL A 107 -5.67 9.16 -9.77
C VAL A 107 -4.81 9.02 -8.52
N GLN A 108 -3.74 8.23 -8.56
CA GLN A 108 -2.86 8.01 -7.40
C GLN A 108 -2.25 9.31 -6.84
N GLY A 109 -2.12 10.34 -7.66
CA GLY A 109 -1.65 11.66 -7.23
C GLY A 109 -2.50 12.27 -6.11
N GLU A 110 -3.78 11.92 -6.02
CA GLU A 110 -4.69 12.38 -4.96
C GLU A 110 -4.24 11.94 -3.55
N MET A 111 -3.62 10.76 -3.43
CA MET A 111 -3.05 10.30 -2.14
C MET A 111 -1.95 11.24 -1.65
N PHE A 112 -1.06 11.64 -2.56
CA PHE A 112 0.06 12.53 -2.19
C PHE A 112 -0.40 13.97 -1.97
N ALA A 113 -1.34 14.47 -2.78
CA ALA A 113 -1.91 15.79 -2.62
C ALA A 113 -2.57 15.95 -1.24
N ALA A 114 -3.31 14.95 -0.78
CA ALA A 114 -3.94 14.95 0.54
C ALA A 114 -2.94 14.97 1.71
N ALA A 115 -1.77 14.35 1.49
CA ALA A 115 -0.76 14.17 2.54
C ALA A 115 0.26 15.34 2.63
N THR A 116 0.34 16.19 1.61
CA THR A 116 1.38 17.25 1.51
C THR A 116 1.37 18.20 2.71
N GLN A 117 0.19 18.58 3.19
CA GLN A 117 0.03 19.51 4.33
C GLN A 117 0.36 18.89 5.69
N ALA A 118 0.44 17.56 5.78
CA ALA A 118 0.58 16.83 7.04
C ALA A 118 1.98 16.21 7.24
N GLY A 119 3.02 16.73 6.61
CA GLY A 119 4.39 16.22 6.75
C GLY A 119 4.77 15.15 5.73
N GLY A 120 3.88 14.83 4.81
CA GLY A 120 4.11 13.91 3.70
C GLY A 120 3.73 12.47 3.98
N LEU A 121 3.72 11.68 2.90
CA LEU A 121 3.33 10.29 2.88
C LEU A 121 4.44 9.46 2.22
N LEU A 122 4.73 8.30 2.79
CA LEU A 122 5.51 7.25 2.14
C LEU A 122 4.54 6.18 1.65
N VAL A 123 4.59 5.86 0.37
CA VAL A 123 3.76 4.81 -0.23
C VAL A 123 4.64 3.67 -0.71
N GLN A 124 4.24 2.44 -0.41
CA GLN A 124 4.79 1.24 -1.00
C GLN A 124 3.71 0.62 -1.87
N LEU A 125 4.04 0.36 -3.15
CA LEU A 125 3.16 -0.38 -4.05
C LEU A 125 3.37 -1.87 -3.84
N ILE A 126 2.27 -2.60 -3.65
CA ILE A 126 2.23 -4.06 -3.75
C ILE A 126 1.29 -4.42 -4.90
N TYR A 127 1.67 -5.39 -5.72
CA TYR A 127 0.79 -5.94 -6.73
C TYR A 127 0.96 -7.45 -6.84
N PHE A 128 -0.06 -8.12 -7.32
CA PHE A 128 0.03 -9.52 -7.72
C PHE A 128 -0.58 -9.72 -9.11
N ARG A 129 -0.07 -10.73 -9.81
CA ARG A 129 -0.56 -11.17 -11.12
C ARG A 129 -0.15 -12.61 -11.40
N GLY A 130 -0.73 -13.23 -12.42
CA GLY A 130 -0.40 -14.62 -12.75
C GLY A 130 -0.71 -15.58 -11.61
N PHE A 131 -0.04 -16.73 -11.61
CA PHE A 131 -0.27 -17.81 -10.64
C PHE A 131 0.73 -17.83 -9.47
N GLY A 132 1.47 -16.78 -9.23
CA GLY A 132 2.45 -16.80 -8.13
C GLY A 132 3.34 -15.57 -8.05
N GLU A 133 3.10 -14.54 -8.84
CA GLU A 133 3.83 -13.29 -8.74
C GLU A 133 3.10 -12.33 -7.79
N CYS A 134 3.72 -12.05 -6.65
CA CYS A 134 3.32 -10.99 -5.74
C CYS A 134 4.59 -10.23 -5.32
N ARG A 135 4.65 -8.95 -5.61
CA ARG A 135 5.84 -8.12 -5.42
C ARG A 135 5.52 -6.82 -4.71
N SER A 136 6.51 -6.31 -3.99
CA SER A 136 6.48 -4.99 -3.36
C SER A 136 7.57 -4.08 -3.94
N SER A 137 7.24 -2.80 -4.09
CA SER A 137 8.21 -1.77 -4.45
C SER A 137 9.02 -1.32 -3.24
N ARG A 138 10.05 -0.50 -3.48
CA ARG A 138 10.60 0.37 -2.45
C ARG A 138 9.54 1.40 -1.99
N TRP A 139 9.75 1.98 -0.82
CA TRP A 139 8.97 3.11 -0.32
C TRP A 139 9.27 4.37 -1.14
N VAL A 140 8.23 5.07 -1.60
CA VAL A 140 8.33 6.30 -2.38
C VAL A 140 7.55 7.43 -1.71
N ALA A 141 8.08 8.65 -1.84
CA ALA A 141 7.46 9.87 -1.30
C ALA A 141 6.97 10.81 -2.41
N ASP A 142 7.28 10.50 -3.66
CA ASP A 142 6.97 11.31 -4.83
C ASP A 142 5.88 10.61 -5.68
N PRO A 143 4.80 11.32 -6.04
CA PRO A 143 3.78 10.80 -6.96
C PRO A 143 4.35 10.29 -8.29
N ARG A 144 5.34 10.99 -8.85
CA ARG A 144 5.98 10.60 -10.12
C ARG A 144 6.69 9.26 -10.01
N ALA A 145 7.40 9.04 -8.90
CA ALA A 145 8.08 7.77 -8.66
C ALA A 145 7.09 6.61 -8.53
N LEU A 146 5.90 6.82 -7.96
CA LEU A 146 4.85 5.81 -7.92
C LEU A 146 4.26 5.55 -9.31
N THR A 147 3.99 6.60 -10.08
CA THR A 147 3.54 6.47 -11.48
C THR A 147 4.53 5.68 -12.32
N ASP A 148 5.83 5.99 -12.21
CA ASP A 148 6.90 5.29 -12.94
C ASP A 148 6.99 3.81 -12.57
N LEU A 149 6.69 3.45 -11.33
CA LEU A 149 6.60 2.05 -10.91
C LEU A 149 5.36 1.37 -11.51
N MET A 150 4.20 2.01 -11.44
CA MET A 150 2.93 1.45 -11.91
C MET A 150 2.90 1.27 -13.43
N THR A 151 3.46 2.20 -14.20
CA THR A 151 3.50 2.13 -15.67
C THR A 151 4.39 1.02 -16.23
N LYS A 152 5.29 0.46 -15.42
CA LYS A 152 6.14 -0.69 -15.79
C LYS A 152 5.43 -2.03 -15.61
N ILE A 153 4.27 -2.05 -14.97
CA ILE A 153 3.54 -3.27 -14.65
C ILE A 153 2.42 -3.43 -15.66
N SER A 154 2.38 -4.60 -16.30
CA SER A 154 1.28 -5.03 -17.17
C SER A 154 0.40 -6.03 -16.42
N CYS A 155 -0.91 -5.92 -16.55
CA CYS A 155 -1.83 -6.92 -16.03
C CYS A 155 -1.69 -8.25 -16.75
N GLN A 156 -1.82 -9.36 -16.03
CA GLN A 156 -1.72 -10.73 -16.54
C GLN A 156 -2.80 -11.60 -15.92
N GLY A 157 -3.37 -12.53 -16.72
CA GLY A 157 -4.32 -13.52 -16.21
C GLY A 157 -3.71 -14.33 -15.06
N GLY A 158 -4.51 -14.65 -14.04
CA GLY A 158 -4.04 -15.37 -12.86
C GLY A 158 -5.12 -15.50 -11.80
N GLN A 159 -4.70 -15.81 -10.58
CA GLN A 159 -5.55 -15.95 -9.40
C GLN A 159 -5.28 -14.84 -8.39
N THR A 160 -6.22 -14.61 -7.47
CA THR A 160 -6.03 -13.69 -6.35
C THR A 160 -4.93 -14.20 -5.42
N GLN A 161 -4.17 -13.29 -4.84
CA GLN A 161 -3.06 -13.58 -3.92
C GLN A 161 -3.11 -12.65 -2.71
N ILE A 162 -4.30 -12.46 -2.15
CA ILE A 162 -4.57 -11.55 -1.04
C ILE A 162 -3.77 -11.97 0.20
N SER A 163 -3.69 -13.26 0.50
CA SER A 163 -2.91 -13.78 1.63
C SER A 163 -1.44 -13.40 1.53
N ARG A 164 -0.87 -13.36 0.33
CA ARG A 164 0.52 -12.90 0.11
C ARG A 164 0.66 -11.40 0.37
N VAL A 165 -0.30 -10.60 -0.10
CA VAL A 165 -0.34 -9.16 0.19
C VAL A 165 -0.38 -8.93 1.70
N LEU A 166 -1.29 -9.58 2.43
CA LEU A 166 -1.42 -9.42 3.89
C LEU A 166 -0.14 -9.85 4.63
N ARG A 167 0.55 -10.93 4.19
CA ARG A 167 1.85 -11.33 4.77
C ARG A 167 2.94 -10.29 4.51
N LEU A 168 3.00 -9.69 3.32
CA LEU A 168 3.95 -8.61 3.03
C LEU A 168 3.69 -7.40 3.91
N VAL A 169 2.44 -6.98 4.03
CA VAL A 169 2.02 -5.88 4.89
C VAL A 169 2.38 -6.14 6.36
N ARG A 170 2.14 -7.35 6.86
CA ARG A 170 2.52 -7.76 8.20
C ARG A 170 4.04 -7.64 8.43
N ASN A 171 4.83 -8.11 7.48
CA ASN A 171 6.29 -8.03 7.57
C ASN A 171 6.76 -6.57 7.61
N GLU A 172 6.19 -5.69 6.79
CA GLU A 172 6.49 -4.26 6.80
C GLU A 172 6.07 -3.59 8.11
N ALA A 173 4.89 -3.94 8.64
CA ALA A 173 4.38 -3.40 9.88
C ALA A 173 5.21 -3.85 11.11
N SER A 174 5.81 -5.04 11.05
CA SER A 174 6.69 -5.56 12.09
C SER A 174 8.05 -4.84 12.13
N GLN A 175 8.50 -4.25 11.00
CA GLN A 175 9.77 -3.55 10.91
C GLN A 175 9.68 -2.08 11.33
N ALA A 176 8.58 -1.41 10.98
CA ALA A 176 8.36 0.00 11.29
C ALA A 176 6.87 0.34 11.28
N PRO A 177 6.44 1.40 12.01
CA PRO A 177 5.02 1.78 12.09
C PRO A 177 4.39 1.92 10.71
N LEU A 178 3.36 1.13 10.45
CA LEU A 178 2.52 1.17 9.25
C LEU A 178 1.08 1.37 9.69
N LYS A 179 0.42 2.45 9.23
CA LYS A 179 -0.93 2.78 9.68
C LYS A 179 -2.02 2.23 8.77
N VAL A 180 -1.77 2.19 7.46
CA VAL A 180 -2.82 1.94 6.48
C VAL A 180 -2.35 0.97 5.40
N LEU A 181 -3.19 -0.02 5.14
CA LEU A 181 -3.24 -0.79 3.91
C LEU A 181 -4.44 -0.30 3.09
N VAL A 182 -4.22 0.11 1.85
CA VAL A 182 -5.29 0.25 0.83
C VAL A 182 -5.18 -0.95 -0.09
N TYR A 183 -6.24 -1.69 -0.25
CA TYR A 183 -6.33 -2.81 -1.18
C TYR A 183 -7.46 -2.55 -2.19
N VAL A 184 -7.19 -2.77 -3.47
CA VAL A 184 -8.15 -2.63 -4.57
C VAL A 184 -8.23 -3.94 -5.33
N GLY A 185 -9.42 -4.55 -5.39
CA GLY A 185 -9.66 -5.81 -6.08
C GLY A 185 -11.14 -6.05 -6.38
N ASP A 186 -11.45 -7.08 -7.17
CA ASP A 186 -12.80 -7.42 -7.63
C ASP A 186 -13.23 -8.84 -7.24
N ALA A 187 -12.29 -9.73 -6.94
CA ALA A 187 -12.54 -11.15 -6.69
C ALA A 187 -11.79 -11.66 -5.46
N MET A 188 -12.20 -12.82 -4.97
CA MET A 188 -11.53 -13.55 -3.90
C MET A 188 -11.68 -15.05 -4.14
N GLU A 189 -10.55 -15.73 -4.34
CA GLU A 189 -10.49 -17.17 -4.66
C GLU A 189 -9.75 -17.96 -3.57
N GLU A 190 -9.41 -17.32 -2.46
CA GLU A 190 -8.63 -17.91 -1.37
C GLU A 190 -9.53 -18.30 -0.19
N PRO A 191 -9.13 -19.28 0.67
CA PRO A 191 -9.87 -19.60 1.88
C PRO A 191 -10.02 -18.37 2.79
N ILE A 192 -11.25 -18.00 3.12
CA ILE A 192 -11.55 -16.81 3.91
C ILE A 192 -10.93 -16.86 5.31
N ASP A 193 -10.86 -18.05 5.93
CA ASP A 193 -10.31 -18.22 7.26
C ASP A 193 -8.82 -17.87 7.33
N ASP A 194 -8.06 -18.19 6.28
CA ASP A 194 -6.64 -17.83 6.17
C ASP A 194 -6.47 -16.31 6.06
N LEU A 195 -7.36 -15.64 5.32
CA LEU A 195 -7.36 -14.19 5.18
C LEU A 195 -7.74 -13.51 6.50
N CYS A 196 -8.74 -14.05 7.21
CA CYS A 196 -9.18 -13.56 8.51
C CYS A 196 -8.08 -13.69 9.58
N ALA A 197 -7.34 -14.80 9.61
CA ALA A 197 -6.23 -14.99 10.52
C ALA A 197 -5.15 -13.92 10.31
N LEU A 198 -4.74 -13.69 9.05
CA LEU A 198 -3.77 -12.65 8.71
C LEU A 198 -4.29 -11.23 8.99
N ALA A 199 -5.58 -10.97 8.74
CA ALA A 199 -6.20 -9.69 9.05
C ALA A 199 -6.23 -9.42 10.56
N GLY A 200 -6.50 -10.44 11.38
CA GLY A 200 -6.40 -10.34 12.85
C GLY A 200 -5.00 -9.96 13.32
N GLU A 201 -3.95 -10.58 12.75
CA GLU A 201 -2.56 -10.21 13.05
C GLU A 201 -2.26 -8.74 12.68
N LEU A 202 -2.75 -8.27 11.51
CA LEU A 202 -2.61 -6.87 11.11
C LEU A 202 -3.34 -5.92 12.05
N GLY A 203 -4.53 -6.28 12.51
CA GLY A 203 -5.29 -5.51 13.49
C GLY A 203 -4.52 -5.35 14.81
N LEU A 204 -3.88 -6.42 15.30
CA LEU A 204 -3.01 -6.38 16.49
C LEU A 204 -1.78 -5.48 16.30
N LEU A 205 -1.24 -5.40 15.09
CA LEU A 205 -0.16 -4.48 14.72
C LEU A 205 -0.63 -3.03 14.50
N GLY A 206 -1.93 -2.76 14.65
CA GLY A 206 -2.52 -1.43 14.48
C GLY A 206 -2.69 -0.97 13.04
N VAL A 207 -2.55 -1.88 12.06
CA VAL A 207 -2.75 -1.57 10.64
C VAL A 207 -4.24 -1.56 10.33
N LYS A 208 -4.75 -0.44 9.80
CA LYS A 208 -6.12 -0.33 9.30
C LYS A 208 -6.17 -0.68 7.82
N ALA A 209 -6.97 -1.67 7.44
CA ALA A 209 -7.14 -2.05 6.05
C ALA A 209 -8.38 -1.37 5.45
N PHE A 210 -8.17 -0.63 4.37
CA PHE A 210 -9.20 -0.01 3.55
C PHE A 210 -9.37 -0.86 2.29
N LEU A 211 -10.47 -1.62 2.22
CA LEU A 211 -10.77 -2.54 1.14
C LEU A 211 -11.69 -1.87 0.14
N PHE A 212 -11.19 -1.57 -1.05
CA PHE A 212 -11.95 -0.96 -2.14
C PHE A 212 -12.32 -2.05 -3.16
N HIS A 213 -13.58 -2.44 -3.11
CA HIS A 213 -14.14 -3.51 -3.92
C HIS A 213 -14.75 -2.96 -5.19
N GLU A 214 -14.23 -3.37 -6.32
CA GLU A 214 -14.82 -3.12 -7.62
C GLU A 214 -15.80 -4.24 -7.97
N GLY A 215 -16.98 -3.84 -8.46
CA GLY A 215 -17.97 -4.83 -8.90
C GLY A 215 -18.90 -5.33 -7.79
N HIS A 216 -19.38 -6.58 -7.94
CA HIS A 216 -20.50 -7.08 -7.16
C HIS A 216 -20.31 -8.52 -6.70
N ASP A 217 -19.11 -9.08 -6.76
CA ASP A 217 -18.85 -10.44 -6.29
C ASP A 217 -19.18 -10.56 -4.79
N PRO A 218 -20.12 -11.45 -4.41
CA PRO A 218 -20.59 -11.55 -3.03
C PRO A 218 -19.57 -12.20 -2.09
N ASP A 219 -18.71 -13.08 -2.60
CA ASP A 219 -17.69 -13.74 -1.79
C ASP A 219 -16.53 -12.80 -1.52
N ALA A 220 -16.09 -12.03 -2.53
CA ALA A 220 -15.15 -10.96 -2.35
C ALA A 220 -15.69 -9.89 -1.39
N ALA A 221 -16.96 -9.48 -1.53
CA ALA A 221 -17.58 -8.51 -0.62
C ALA A 221 -17.53 -8.97 0.84
N ARG A 222 -17.89 -10.23 1.10
CA ARG A 222 -17.86 -10.84 2.44
C ARG A 222 -16.45 -10.87 3.01
N ALA A 223 -15.48 -11.35 2.23
CA ALA A 223 -14.08 -11.43 2.65
C ALA A 223 -13.50 -10.05 2.95
N PHE A 224 -13.74 -9.07 2.08
CA PHE A 224 -13.21 -7.71 2.25
C PHE A 224 -13.85 -6.97 3.43
N GLN A 225 -15.16 -7.17 3.66
CA GLN A 225 -15.82 -6.63 4.85
C GLN A 225 -15.24 -7.23 6.13
N GLU A 226 -14.98 -8.54 6.15
CA GLU A 226 -14.42 -9.22 7.32
C GLU A 226 -12.96 -8.81 7.58
N ILE A 227 -12.12 -8.67 6.55
CA ILE A 227 -10.76 -8.13 6.68
C ILE A 227 -10.82 -6.69 7.23
N ALA A 228 -11.71 -5.85 6.70
CA ALA A 228 -11.90 -4.48 7.19
C ALA A 228 -12.30 -4.46 8.66
N ARG A 229 -13.25 -5.29 9.05
CA ARG A 229 -13.72 -5.43 10.45
C ARG A 229 -12.59 -5.85 11.40
N LEU A 230 -11.85 -6.91 11.05
CA LEU A 230 -10.77 -7.46 11.89
C LEU A 230 -9.60 -6.50 12.06
N THR A 231 -9.33 -5.67 11.06
CA THR A 231 -8.30 -4.62 11.15
C THR A 231 -8.83 -3.31 11.74
N GLY A 232 -10.15 -3.22 12.02
CA GLY A 232 -10.83 -1.96 12.39
C GLY A 232 -10.65 -0.88 11.33
N GLY A 233 -10.55 -1.29 10.05
CA GLY A 233 -10.46 -0.44 8.88
C GLY A 233 -11.84 -0.16 8.26
N ALA A 234 -11.91 -0.04 6.92
CA ALA A 234 -13.15 0.28 6.24
C ALA A 234 -13.27 -0.48 4.91
N TYR A 235 -14.50 -0.80 4.55
CA TYR A 235 -14.87 -1.37 3.26
C TYR A 235 -15.65 -0.33 2.45
N ALA A 236 -15.33 -0.20 1.17
CA ALA A 236 -16.11 0.60 0.24
C ALA A 236 -16.18 -0.09 -1.12
N ARG A 237 -17.40 -0.12 -1.69
CA ARG A 237 -17.60 -0.58 -3.07
C ARG A 237 -17.60 0.60 -4.02
N PHE A 238 -17.03 0.41 -5.20
CA PHE A 238 -17.04 1.40 -6.26
C PHE A 238 -17.27 0.76 -7.64
N ASP A 239 -17.66 1.59 -8.61
CA ASP A 239 -17.76 1.21 -10.02
C ASP A 239 -16.65 1.93 -10.79
N THR A 240 -15.95 1.23 -11.68
CA THR A 240 -14.92 1.82 -12.57
C THR A 240 -15.43 2.95 -13.43
N ARG A 241 -16.74 2.98 -13.74
CA ARG A 241 -17.37 4.10 -14.45
C ARG A 241 -17.37 5.39 -13.66
N ALA A 242 -17.26 5.30 -12.33
CA ALA A 242 -17.16 6.43 -11.41
C ALA A 242 -15.69 6.68 -11.03
N SER A 243 -14.87 7.11 -12.00
CA SER A 243 -13.42 7.35 -11.80
C SER A 243 -13.11 8.26 -10.61
N GLN A 244 -13.99 9.21 -10.33
CA GLN A 244 -13.85 10.11 -9.20
C GLN A 244 -14.00 9.39 -7.86
N ALA A 245 -14.77 8.30 -7.79
CA ALA A 245 -14.98 7.56 -6.54
C ALA A 245 -13.67 6.95 -6.03
N LEU A 246 -12.86 6.32 -6.89
CA LEU A 246 -11.56 5.78 -6.49
C LEU A 246 -10.60 6.89 -6.04
N ALA A 247 -10.56 8.03 -6.75
CA ALA A 247 -9.73 9.17 -6.37
C ALA A 247 -10.09 9.69 -4.96
N GLU A 248 -11.38 9.85 -4.67
CA GLU A 248 -11.86 10.29 -3.36
C GLU A 248 -11.57 9.27 -2.26
N LEU A 249 -11.72 7.96 -2.53
CA LEU A 249 -11.38 6.89 -1.59
C LEU A 249 -9.87 6.88 -1.27
N LEU A 250 -9.01 7.00 -2.28
CA LEU A 250 -7.56 7.09 -2.10
C LEU A 250 -7.17 8.33 -1.30
N ARG A 251 -7.78 9.47 -1.61
CA ARG A 251 -7.60 10.72 -0.86
C ARG A 251 -8.02 10.57 0.60
N ALA A 252 -9.15 9.93 0.87
CA ALA A 252 -9.64 9.72 2.23
C ALA A 252 -8.72 8.79 3.03
N ALA A 253 -8.25 7.69 2.43
CA ALA A 253 -7.30 6.76 3.07
C ALA A 253 -5.96 7.45 3.39
N ALA A 254 -5.42 8.25 2.46
CA ALA A 254 -4.20 9.02 2.68
C ALA A 254 -4.37 10.09 3.78
N THR A 255 -5.51 10.78 3.80
CA THR A 255 -5.86 11.73 4.86
C THR A 255 -5.93 11.04 6.22
N TYR A 256 -6.52 9.85 6.29
CA TYR A 256 -6.52 9.07 7.53
C TYR A 256 -5.10 8.64 7.93
N ALA A 257 -4.27 8.18 7.00
CA ALA A 257 -2.90 7.77 7.28
C ALA A 257 -2.07 8.90 7.92
N THR A 258 -2.24 10.13 7.44
CA THR A 258 -1.48 11.32 7.89
C THR A 258 -2.09 12.02 9.10
N ASN A 259 -3.39 12.23 9.11
CA ASN A 259 -4.11 13.07 10.08
C ASN A 259 -5.08 12.28 10.98
N GLY A 260 -5.17 10.95 10.83
CA GLY A 260 -6.07 10.12 11.62
C GLY A 260 -7.55 10.41 11.38
N VAL A 261 -8.37 10.05 12.38
CA VAL A 261 -9.83 10.23 12.33
C VAL A 261 -10.21 11.71 12.20
N GLU A 262 -9.48 12.60 12.86
CA GLU A 262 -9.77 14.04 12.80
C GLU A 262 -9.64 14.62 11.39
N GLY A 263 -8.57 14.25 10.66
CA GLY A 263 -8.40 14.64 9.26
C GLY A 263 -9.51 14.10 8.37
N LEU A 264 -9.88 12.82 8.56
CA LEU A 264 -10.96 12.19 7.82
C LEU A 264 -12.32 12.84 8.12
N THR A 265 -12.58 13.22 9.36
CA THR A 265 -13.81 13.93 9.77
C THR A 265 -13.92 15.27 9.05
N ARG A 266 -12.85 16.05 8.97
CA ARG A 266 -12.85 17.31 8.20
C ARG A 266 -13.15 17.08 6.72
N LEU A 267 -12.54 16.05 6.13
CA LEU A 267 -12.77 15.70 4.71
C LEU A 267 -14.19 15.23 4.46
N ALA A 268 -14.82 14.54 5.42
CA ALA A 268 -16.17 13.99 5.31
C ALA A 268 -17.28 15.06 5.13
N HIS A 269 -17.03 16.32 5.50
CA HIS A 269 -17.96 17.40 5.25
C HIS A 269 -18.16 17.67 3.75
N GLY A 270 -17.15 17.46 2.91
CA GLY A 270 -17.18 17.73 1.47
C GLY A 270 -17.15 16.48 0.57
N SER A 271 -16.95 15.26 1.11
CA SER A 271 -16.81 14.03 0.33
C SER A 271 -17.74 12.93 0.87
N PRO A 272 -18.70 12.44 0.05
CA PRO A 272 -19.53 11.29 0.41
C PRO A 272 -18.72 10.03 0.71
N GLN A 273 -17.64 9.79 -0.04
CA GLN A 273 -16.75 8.63 0.15
C GLN A 273 -16.00 8.71 1.48
N ALA A 274 -15.47 9.88 1.84
CA ALA A 274 -14.83 10.09 3.13
C ALA A 274 -15.81 9.90 4.29
N ARG A 275 -17.07 10.32 4.11
CA ARG A 275 -18.13 10.12 5.11
C ARG A 275 -18.47 8.64 5.28
N ALA A 276 -18.59 7.90 4.18
CA ALA A 276 -18.83 6.45 4.24
C ALA A 276 -17.69 5.71 4.96
N LEU A 277 -16.42 6.05 4.65
CA LEU A 277 -15.27 5.49 5.34
C LEU A 277 -15.23 5.85 6.82
N LEU A 278 -15.56 7.09 7.18
CA LEU A 278 -15.62 7.53 8.58
C LEU A 278 -16.68 6.75 9.36
N THR A 279 -17.88 6.59 8.78
CA THR A 279 -18.97 5.81 9.39
C THR A 279 -18.56 4.35 9.59
N SER A 280 -17.89 3.73 8.63
CA SER A 280 -17.39 2.37 8.74
C SER A 280 -16.34 2.23 9.86
N LEU A 281 -15.42 3.18 9.99
CA LEU A 281 -14.39 3.19 11.03
C LEU A 281 -14.95 3.38 12.45
N THR A 282 -15.99 4.22 12.59
CA THR A 282 -16.58 4.54 13.89
C THR A 282 -17.69 3.59 14.32
N GLY A 283 -18.35 2.94 13.36
CA GLY A 283 -19.43 1.99 13.61
C GLY A 283 -18.96 0.60 14.13
N HIS A 284 -17.66 0.36 14.19
CA HIS A 284 -17.05 -0.87 14.73
C HIS A 284 -16.45 -0.67 16.14
N SER A 285 -16.74 0.46 16.80
CA SER A 285 -16.24 0.80 18.14
C SER A 285 -17.19 0.37 19.21
#